data_c216bc526840b89590ebff64761f629a
#
_entry.id   c216bc526840b89590ebff64761f629a
#
_cell.length_a   1.000
_cell.length_b   1.000
_cell.length_c   1.000
_cell.angle_alpha   90.00
_cell.angle_beta   90.00
_cell.angle_gamma   90.00
#
_symmetry.space_group_name_H-M   'P 1'
#
loop_
_entity.id
_entity.type
_entity.pdbx_description
1 polymer ?
#
loop_
_entity_poly.entity_id
_entity_poly.type
_entity_poly.pdbx_seq_one_letter_code
_entity_poly.pdbx_strand_id
1 'polypeptide(L)'
;VPARVRLSPAPALGRGARASPWRARTWHHGAMALPKKLLSRDEVVVRHMHTHPKVLLWRILLEILLLAVGIAASVMAPRDWGMWMHLVIWMVILVISFPLFLIPWLQWSTKTYTVTSKRIITRSGIFNKVGHDLPLSRISDVQHDSSITDRIFGAGTLSLQTSSNDPLLLEDVPKVEMVQVEISNLLFNDVQGAVDADPDD
;
A
#
# COMPACT_ATOMS: atom_id res chain seq x y z
N VAL A 1 17.79 -75.44 22.38
CA VAL A 1 16.88 -74.36 22.79
C VAL A 1 17.44 -73.05 22.18
N PRO A 2 16.86 -72.48 21.12
CA PRO A 2 17.35 -71.21 20.56
C PRO A 2 16.73 -70.02 21.29
N ALA A 3 17.55 -69.07 21.69
CA ALA A 3 17.21 -67.82 22.32
C ALA A 3 16.45 -66.90 21.35
N ARG A 4 15.25 -66.46 21.78
CA ARG A 4 14.47 -65.41 21.07
C ARG A 4 15.11 -64.08 21.29
N VAL A 5 15.64 -63.50 20.21
CA VAL A 5 16.03 -62.08 20.16
C VAL A 5 14.76 -61.25 20.11
N ARG A 6 14.49 -60.43 21.14
CA ARG A 6 13.44 -59.39 21.16
C ARG A 6 13.97 -58.21 20.32
N LEU A 7 13.36 -58.01 19.16
CA LEU A 7 13.49 -56.77 18.43
C LEU A 7 12.71 -55.68 19.15
N SER A 8 13.40 -54.68 19.66
CA SER A 8 12.82 -53.44 20.20
C SER A 8 12.19 -52.61 19.05
N PRO A 9 10.96 -52.09 19.20
CA PRO A 9 10.40 -51.24 18.16
C PRO A 9 11.19 -49.93 18.09
N ALA A 10 11.57 -49.52 16.84
CA ALA A 10 12.19 -48.27 16.55
C ALA A 10 11.31 -47.08 16.94
N PRO A 11 11.85 -45.99 17.46
CA PRO A 11 11.09 -44.80 17.78
C PRO A 11 10.52 -44.18 16.49
N ALA A 12 9.22 -43.94 16.50
CA ALA A 12 8.52 -43.23 15.45
C ALA A 12 9.12 -41.83 15.28
N LEU A 13 9.78 -41.63 14.14
CA LEU A 13 10.20 -40.32 13.71
C LEU A 13 8.96 -39.43 13.53
N GLY A 14 8.72 -38.60 14.53
CA GLY A 14 7.72 -37.56 14.46
C GLY A 14 7.99 -36.71 13.20
N ARG A 15 7.03 -36.68 12.29
CA ARG A 15 7.00 -35.74 11.17
C ARG A 15 6.99 -34.35 11.78
N GLY A 16 8.16 -33.77 11.91
CA GLY A 16 8.32 -32.36 12.20
C GLY A 16 7.64 -31.57 11.10
N ALA A 17 6.46 -31.05 11.39
CA ALA A 17 5.86 -30.02 10.56
C ALA A 17 6.92 -28.92 10.40
N ARG A 18 7.44 -28.76 9.21
CA ARG A 18 8.30 -27.63 8.87
C ARG A 18 7.46 -26.39 9.07
N ALA A 19 7.68 -25.75 10.22
CA ALA A 19 7.13 -24.45 10.48
C ALA A 19 7.66 -23.52 9.38
N SER A 20 6.75 -23.02 8.56
CA SER A 20 7.06 -22.03 7.54
C SER A 20 7.80 -20.85 8.18
N PRO A 21 8.92 -20.37 7.59
CA PRO A 21 9.81 -19.39 8.21
C PRO A 21 9.21 -17.99 8.39
N TRP A 22 7.97 -17.79 8.00
CA TRP A 22 7.29 -16.49 8.05
C TRP A 22 6.08 -16.45 8.99
N ARG A 23 6.07 -17.36 9.98
CA ARG A 23 5.14 -17.24 11.09
C ARG A 23 5.44 -15.95 11.88
N ALA A 24 4.62 -14.94 11.61
CA ALA A 24 4.34 -13.77 12.46
C ALA A 24 5.52 -12.87 12.82
N ARG A 25 5.95 -12.06 11.88
CA ARG A 25 6.44 -10.74 12.26
C ARG A 25 5.22 -9.82 12.42
N THR A 26 4.63 -9.82 13.61
CA THR A 26 3.56 -8.90 13.98
C THR A 26 4.12 -7.49 14.04
N TRP A 27 3.95 -6.74 12.97
CA TRP A 27 4.21 -5.31 12.96
C TRP A 27 3.00 -4.62 13.60
N HIS A 28 3.13 -4.32 14.89
CA HIS A 28 2.20 -3.45 15.60
C HIS A 28 2.49 -2.00 15.21
N HIS A 29 1.94 -1.57 14.07
CA HIS A 29 1.71 -0.16 13.83
C HIS A 29 0.22 0.01 13.63
N GLY A 30 -0.40 0.83 14.51
CA GLY A 30 -1.82 1.11 14.55
C GLY A 30 -2.32 1.89 13.33
N ALA A 31 -2.39 1.20 12.19
CA ALA A 31 -3.16 1.62 11.05
C ALA A 31 -4.40 0.72 10.99
N MET A 32 -5.54 1.28 10.67
CA MET A 32 -6.81 0.56 10.60
C MET A 32 -6.64 -0.75 9.82
N ALA A 33 -6.44 -1.83 10.57
CA ALA A 33 -6.35 -3.17 9.98
C ALA A 33 -7.66 -3.45 9.25
N LEU A 34 -7.57 -4.01 8.05
CA LEU A 34 -8.75 -4.46 7.32
C LEU A 34 -9.65 -5.25 8.28
N PRO A 35 -10.96 -4.97 8.34
CA PRO A 35 -11.86 -5.74 9.17
C PRO A 35 -11.75 -7.22 8.80
N LYS A 36 -11.50 -8.08 9.78
CA LYS A 36 -11.37 -9.54 9.59
C LYS A 36 -12.55 -10.17 8.83
N LYS A 37 -13.69 -9.48 8.77
CA LYS A 37 -14.88 -9.87 8.01
C LYS A 37 -14.69 -9.85 6.48
N LEU A 38 -13.68 -9.13 5.97
CA LEU A 38 -13.39 -9.03 4.54
C LEU A 38 -12.33 -10.04 4.07
N LEU A 39 -11.73 -10.78 4.98
CA LEU A 39 -10.76 -11.81 4.68
C LEU A 39 -11.47 -13.16 4.48
N SER A 40 -11.07 -13.90 3.44
CA SER A 40 -11.51 -15.27 3.19
C SER A 40 -10.96 -16.21 4.26
N ARG A 41 -11.51 -17.41 4.36
CA ARG A 41 -10.93 -18.46 5.22
C ARG A 41 -9.49 -18.73 4.76
N ASP A 42 -8.55 -18.77 5.70
CA ASP A 42 -7.11 -18.99 5.46
C ASP A 42 -6.38 -17.89 4.67
N GLU A 43 -6.98 -16.69 4.57
CA GLU A 43 -6.33 -15.52 3.99
C GLU A 43 -5.57 -14.74 5.06
N VAL A 44 -4.27 -14.53 4.85
CA VAL A 44 -3.39 -13.81 5.79
C VAL A 44 -3.00 -12.48 5.16
N VAL A 45 -3.07 -11.41 5.94
CA VAL A 45 -2.54 -10.11 5.53
C VAL A 45 -1.01 -10.16 5.63
N VAL A 46 -0.35 -10.05 4.51
CA VAL A 46 1.12 -10.01 4.40
C VAL A 46 1.62 -8.61 4.67
N ARG A 47 1.02 -7.61 4.02
CA ARG A 47 1.39 -6.21 4.18
C ARG A 47 0.19 -5.29 4.03
N HIS A 48 0.13 -4.30 4.91
CA HIS A 48 -0.79 -3.17 4.80
C HIS A 48 0.02 -1.88 4.72
N MET A 49 -0.26 -1.04 3.73
CA MET A 49 0.51 0.17 3.49
C MET A 49 -0.39 1.31 3.02
N HIS A 50 0.05 2.53 3.32
CA HIS A 50 -0.51 3.76 2.80
C HIS A 50 0.38 4.32 1.69
N THR A 51 -0.21 5.09 0.80
CA THR A 51 0.52 5.87 -0.20
C THR A 51 1.55 6.79 0.48
N HIS A 52 2.74 6.94 -0.10
CA HIS A 52 3.79 7.77 0.47
C HIS A 52 3.40 9.26 0.50
N PRO A 53 3.66 10.00 1.59
CA PRO A 53 3.24 11.41 1.75
C PRO A 53 3.94 12.39 0.78
N LYS A 54 4.93 11.96 -0.01
CA LYS A 54 5.59 12.79 -1.04
C LYS A 54 4.58 13.41 -2.02
N VAL A 55 3.41 12.76 -2.24
CA VAL A 55 2.32 13.26 -3.09
C VAL A 55 1.85 14.65 -2.64
N LEU A 56 1.95 14.95 -1.35
CA LEU A 56 1.54 16.23 -0.80
C LEU A 56 2.62 17.31 -0.94
N LEU A 57 3.89 16.96 -1.21
CA LEU A 57 5.00 17.93 -1.23
C LEU A 57 4.74 19.08 -2.19
N TRP A 58 4.34 18.77 -3.43
CA TRP A 58 4.04 19.80 -4.41
C TRP A 58 2.86 20.69 -4.00
N ARG A 59 1.86 20.09 -3.37
CA ARG A 59 0.70 20.81 -2.85
C ARG A 59 1.06 21.72 -1.68
N ILE A 60 1.94 21.25 -0.80
CA ILE A 60 2.46 22.05 0.32
C ILE A 60 3.28 23.23 -0.21
N LEU A 61 4.12 23.04 -1.24
CA LEU A 61 4.88 24.12 -1.85
C LEU A 61 3.97 25.18 -2.49
N LEU A 62 2.93 24.75 -3.20
CA LEU A 62 1.93 25.67 -3.76
C LEU A 62 1.16 26.43 -2.66
N GLU A 63 0.85 25.77 -1.55
CA GLU A 63 0.19 26.41 -0.40
C GLU A 63 1.09 27.45 0.24
N ILE A 64 2.36 27.15 0.46
CA ILE A 64 3.35 28.08 0.99
C ILE A 64 3.48 29.31 0.05
N LEU A 65 3.52 29.09 -1.27
CA LEU A 65 3.57 30.16 -2.25
C LEU A 65 2.32 31.02 -2.20
N LEU A 66 1.13 30.41 -2.10
CA LEU A 66 -0.16 31.11 -2.01
C LEU A 66 -0.20 32.00 -0.76
N LEU A 67 0.24 31.45 0.38
CA LEU A 67 0.31 32.23 1.65
C LEU A 67 1.32 33.37 1.54
N ALA A 68 2.47 33.14 0.93
CA ALA A 68 3.48 34.20 0.71
C ALA A 68 2.92 35.33 -0.17
N VAL A 69 2.18 35.00 -1.21
CA VAL A 69 1.50 35.99 -2.07
C VAL A 69 0.45 36.75 -1.26
N GLY A 70 -0.31 36.09 -0.41
CA GLY A 70 -1.29 36.73 0.48
C GLY A 70 -0.67 37.71 1.47
N ILE A 71 0.43 37.31 2.08
CA ILE A 71 1.19 38.19 2.98
C ILE A 71 1.72 39.40 2.21
N ALA A 72 2.36 39.20 1.05
CA ALA A 72 2.85 40.26 0.22
C ALA A 72 1.75 41.24 -0.22
N ALA A 73 0.60 40.70 -0.66
CA ALA A 73 -0.57 41.50 -1.01
C ALA A 73 -1.08 42.34 0.18
N SER A 74 -1.09 41.73 1.38
CA SER A 74 -1.53 42.43 2.59
C SER A 74 -0.56 43.55 3.01
N VAL A 75 0.76 43.35 2.80
CA VAL A 75 1.78 44.35 3.14
C VAL A 75 1.78 45.49 2.11
N MET A 76 1.58 45.19 0.82
CA MET A 76 1.54 46.15 -0.25
C MET A 76 0.19 46.90 -0.35
N ALA A 77 -0.83 46.44 0.32
CA ALA A 77 -2.13 47.11 0.30
C ALA A 77 -2.06 48.50 0.87
N PRO A 78 -2.65 49.52 0.19
CA PRO A 78 -2.70 50.89 0.68
C PRO A 78 -3.35 50.97 2.06
N ARG A 79 -2.78 51.76 2.97
CA ARG A 79 -3.29 51.90 4.34
C ARG A 79 -4.71 52.45 4.41
N ASP A 80 -5.12 53.14 3.37
CA ASP A 80 -6.46 53.81 3.27
C ASP A 80 -7.58 52.79 2.96
N TRP A 81 -7.26 51.57 2.57
CA TRP A 81 -8.26 50.53 2.20
C TRP A 81 -8.96 49.91 3.39
N GLY A 82 -8.51 50.19 4.60
CA GLY A 82 -9.13 49.73 5.81
C GLY A 82 -9.06 48.21 6.03
N MET A 83 -9.58 47.76 7.16
CA MET A 83 -9.52 46.34 7.56
C MET A 83 -10.27 45.38 6.60
N TRP A 84 -11.32 45.90 5.91
CA TRP A 84 -12.11 45.10 4.99
C TRP A 84 -11.34 44.52 3.83
N MET A 85 -10.35 45.24 3.30
CA MET A 85 -9.55 44.74 2.19
C MET A 85 -8.66 43.54 2.63
N HIS A 86 -8.08 43.61 3.81
CA HIS A 86 -7.33 42.46 4.36
C HIS A 86 -8.23 41.26 4.55
N LEU A 87 -9.46 41.45 5.03
CA LEU A 87 -10.44 40.36 5.13
C LEU A 87 -10.75 39.75 3.76
N VAL A 88 -10.94 40.55 2.73
CA VAL A 88 -11.19 40.06 1.37
C VAL A 88 -10.01 39.26 0.85
N ILE A 89 -8.77 39.76 0.98
CA ILE A 89 -7.55 39.06 0.57
C ILE A 89 -7.50 37.67 1.23
N TRP A 90 -7.65 37.61 2.56
CA TRP A 90 -7.57 36.36 3.29
C TRP A 90 -8.73 35.42 3.02
N MET A 91 -9.93 35.95 2.76
CA MET A 91 -11.09 35.13 2.33
C MET A 91 -10.85 34.49 0.96
N VAL A 92 -10.28 35.25 0.00
CA VAL A 92 -9.91 34.71 -1.32
C VAL A 92 -8.87 33.62 -1.19
N ILE A 93 -7.82 33.84 -0.38
CA ILE A 93 -6.79 32.85 -0.11
C ILE A 93 -7.40 31.58 0.50
N LEU A 94 -8.26 31.73 1.51
CA LEU A 94 -8.92 30.59 2.18
C LEU A 94 -9.77 29.78 1.20
N VAL A 95 -10.52 30.44 0.32
CA VAL A 95 -11.35 29.78 -0.70
C VAL A 95 -10.50 28.99 -1.69
N ILE A 96 -9.31 29.50 -2.07
CA ILE A 96 -8.40 28.82 -2.99
C ILE A 96 -7.63 27.69 -2.26
N SER A 97 -7.17 27.94 -1.04
CA SER A 97 -6.42 27.02 -0.20
C SER A 97 -7.24 25.76 0.13
N PHE A 98 -8.51 25.92 0.41
CA PHE A 98 -9.39 24.83 0.81
C PHE A 98 -9.39 23.65 -0.20
N PRO A 99 -9.71 23.82 -1.50
CA PRO A 99 -9.63 22.73 -2.46
C PRO A 99 -8.20 22.33 -2.79
N LEU A 100 -7.24 23.27 -2.79
CA LEU A 100 -5.85 23.03 -3.17
C LEU A 100 -5.15 22.08 -2.20
N PHE A 101 -5.43 22.16 -0.92
CA PHE A 101 -4.80 21.37 0.14
C PHE A 101 -5.72 20.27 0.68
N LEU A 102 -6.95 20.58 1.03
CA LEU A 102 -7.84 19.67 1.73
C LEU A 102 -8.22 18.46 0.86
N ILE A 103 -8.54 18.67 -0.42
CA ILE A 103 -8.94 17.57 -1.31
C ILE A 103 -7.80 16.57 -1.51
N PRO A 104 -6.57 16.95 -1.90
CA PRO A 104 -5.45 16.04 -2.02
C PRO A 104 -5.08 15.34 -0.71
N TRP A 105 -5.16 16.06 0.41
CA TRP A 105 -4.90 15.49 1.73
C TRP A 105 -5.91 14.39 2.09
N LEU A 106 -7.20 14.62 1.85
CA LEU A 106 -8.24 13.63 2.05
C LEU A 106 -8.07 12.42 1.11
N GLN A 107 -7.76 12.66 -0.17
CA GLN A 107 -7.50 11.59 -1.14
C GLN A 107 -6.31 10.73 -0.71
N TRP A 108 -5.22 11.35 -0.28
CA TRP A 108 -4.05 10.64 0.22
C TRP A 108 -4.37 9.81 1.48
N SER A 109 -5.09 10.39 2.44
CA SER A 109 -5.41 9.72 3.70
C SER A 109 -6.36 8.52 3.54
N THR A 110 -7.12 8.46 2.44
CA THR A 110 -8.07 7.37 2.15
C THR A 110 -7.51 6.29 1.23
N LYS A 111 -6.34 6.53 0.58
CA LYS A 111 -5.69 5.53 -0.28
C LYS A 111 -4.91 4.53 0.56
N THR A 112 -5.31 3.27 0.50
CA THR A 112 -4.63 2.17 1.20
C THR A 112 -4.46 0.97 0.29
N TYR A 113 -3.32 0.29 0.43
CA TYR A 113 -2.99 -0.92 -0.28
C TYR A 113 -2.78 -2.05 0.73
N THR A 114 -3.41 -3.19 0.50
CA THR A 114 -3.25 -4.36 1.35
C THR A 114 -2.91 -5.56 0.47
N VAL A 115 -1.75 -6.13 0.72
CA VAL A 115 -1.31 -7.39 0.08
C VAL A 115 -1.66 -8.52 1.03
N THR A 116 -2.40 -9.49 0.53
CA THR A 116 -2.74 -10.71 1.26
C THR A 116 -2.10 -11.93 0.57
N SER A 117 -2.21 -13.08 1.18
CA SER A 117 -1.72 -14.34 0.61
C SER A 117 -2.47 -14.79 -0.66
N LYS A 118 -3.64 -14.20 -0.98
CA LYS A 118 -4.49 -14.63 -2.11
C LYS A 118 -4.81 -13.52 -3.11
N ARG A 119 -4.77 -12.25 -2.69
CA ARG A 119 -5.16 -11.11 -3.53
C ARG A 119 -4.50 -9.83 -3.06
N ILE A 120 -4.49 -8.83 -3.94
CA ILE A 120 -4.13 -7.45 -3.63
C ILE A 120 -5.43 -6.65 -3.56
N ILE A 121 -5.63 -5.97 -2.44
CA ILE A 121 -6.81 -5.15 -2.16
C ILE A 121 -6.38 -3.70 -2.19
N THR A 122 -6.95 -2.93 -3.10
CA THR A 122 -6.78 -1.47 -3.13
C THR A 122 -8.06 -0.81 -2.65
N ARG A 123 -7.93 0.18 -1.80
CA ARG A 123 -9.05 0.98 -1.32
C ARG A 123 -8.72 2.45 -1.50
N SER A 124 -9.61 3.17 -2.15
CA SER A 124 -9.50 4.61 -2.37
C SER A 124 -10.87 5.28 -2.36
N GLY A 125 -10.88 6.58 -2.09
CA GLY A 125 -12.07 7.40 -2.21
C GLY A 125 -12.58 7.98 -0.89
N ILE A 126 -13.03 9.22 -0.96
CA ILE A 126 -13.54 10.02 0.17
C ILE A 126 -15.04 9.73 0.37
N PHE A 127 -15.82 9.92 -0.68
CA PHE A 127 -17.29 9.74 -0.68
C PHE A 127 -17.67 8.39 -1.30
N ASN A 128 -17.07 8.05 -2.42
CA ASN A 128 -17.25 6.77 -3.09
C ASN A 128 -16.04 5.88 -2.77
N LYS A 129 -16.24 4.88 -1.94
CA LYS A 129 -15.20 3.90 -1.64
C LYS A 129 -15.10 2.93 -2.82
N VAL A 130 -14.11 3.16 -3.66
CA VAL A 130 -13.77 2.23 -4.74
C VAL A 130 -12.75 1.25 -4.19
N GLY A 131 -13.06 -0.03 -4.31
CA GLY A 131 -12.15 -1.12 -3.96
C GLY A 131 -11.91 -1.98 -5.18
N HIS A 132 -10.65 -2.23 -5.52
CA HIS A 132 -10.25 -3.23 -6.49
C HIS A 132 -9.58 -4.37 -5.75
N ASP A 133 -10.11 -5.57 -5.95
CA ASP A 133 -9.55 -6.80 -5.41
C ASP A 133 -8.99 -7.59 -6.60
N LEU A 134 -7.66 -7.69 -6.70
CA LEU A 134 -6.95 -8.42 -7.75
C LEU A 134 -6.40 -9.73 -7.21
N PRO A 135 -6.93 -10.90 -7.60
CA PRO A 135 -6.36 -12.19 -7.24
C PRO A 135 -4.92 -12.33 -7.75
N LEU A 136 -4.01 -12.88 -6.93
CA LEU A 136 -2.62 -13.10 -7.31
C LEU A 136 -2.50 -13.99 -8.56
N SER A 137 -3.38 -14.99 -8.71
CA SER A 137 -3.43 -15.88 -9.87
C SER A 137 -3.71 -15.18 -11.22
N ARG A 138 -4.17 -13.93 -11.21
CA ARG A 138 -4.39 -13.14 -12.43
C ARG A 138 -3.23 -12.22 -12.78
N ILE A 139 -2.21 -12.13 -11.94
CA ILE A 139 -1.04 -11.29 -12.16
C ILE A 139 -0.06 -12.08 -13.00
N SER A 140 0.27 -11.57 -14.17
CA SER A 140 1.24 -12.17 -15.11
C SER A 140 2.65 -11.60 -14.94
N ASP A 141 2.77 -10.33 -14.54
CA ASP A 141 4.05 -9.66 -14.36
C ASP A 141 3.96 -8.53 -13.34
N VAL A 142 5.08 -8.25 -12.66
CA VAL A 142 5.21 -7.22 -11.64
C VAL A 142 6.35 -6.29 -12.01
N GLN A 143 6.03 -5.13 -12.50
CA GLN A 143 7.01 -4.10 -12.87
C GLN A 143 6.99 -2.97 -11.84
N HIS A 144 8.14 -2.40 -11.55
CA HIS A 144 8.22 -1.16 -10.78
C HIS A 144 8.83 -0.05 -11.61
N ASP A 145 8.29 1.14 -11.45
CA ASP A 145 8.82 2.36 -12.00
C ASP A 145 9.10 3.35 -10.86
N SER A 146 10.26 3.99 -10.92
CA SER A 146 10.68 4.97 -9.93
C SER A 146 11.29 6.17 -10.60
N SER A 147 10.64 7.31 -10.46
CA SER A 147 11.17 8.60 -10.88
C SER A 147 12.35 9.04 -9.99
N ILE A 148 13.08 10.08 -10.39
CA ILE A 148 14.20 10.63 -9.61
C ILE A 148 13.72 11.04 -8.21
N THR A 149 12.55 11.66 -8.13
CA THR A 149 11.93 12.03 -6.85
C THR A 149 11.56 10.81 -6.01
N ASP A 150 11.08 9.76 -6.64
CA ASP A 150 10.75 8.50 -5.98
C ASP A 150 11.96 7.85 -5.33
N ARG A 151 13.07 7.89 -6.02
CA ARG A 151 14.36 7.37 -5.55
C ARG A 151 14.86 8.10 -4.30
N ILE A 152 14.71 9.43 -4.25
CA ILE A 152 15.10 10.24 -3.09
C ILE A 152 14.25 9.87 -1.86
N PHE A 153 12.95 9.63 -2.05
CA PHE A 153 12.02 9.30 -0.97
C PHE A 153 11.86 7.81 -0.69
N GLY A 154 12.51 6.95 -1.47
CA GLY A 154 12.38 5.50 -1.34
C GLY A 154 10.96 4.98 -1.64
N ALA A 155 10.26 5.65 -2.55
CA ALA A 155 8.94 5.27 -3.02
C ALA A 155 8.99 4.92 -4.51
N GLY A 156 7.88 4.43 -5.06
CA GLY A 156 7.76 4.15 -6.50
C GLY A 156 6.35 3.69 -6.85
N THR A 157 6.12 3.53 -8.13
CA THR A 157 4.86 2.99 -8.67
C THR A 157 5.07 1.53 -9.04
N LEU A 158 4.19 0.66 -8.56
CA LEU A 158 4.18 -0.74 -8.92
C LEU A 158 3.07 -0.98 -9.94
N SER A 159 3.44 -1.52 -11.09
CA SER A 159 2.51 -1.89 -12.16
C SER A 159 2.33 -3.41 -12.16
N LEU A 160 1.11 -3.84 -11.88
CA LEU A 160 0.73 -5.25 -11.88
C LEU A 160 0.01 -5.56 -13.19
N GLN A 161 0.71 -6.26 -14.07
CA GLN A 161 0.15 -6.70 -15.34
C GLN A 161 -0.81 -7.85 -15.11
N THR A 162 -1.96 -7.77 -15.75
CA THR A 162 -3.00 -8.81 -15.69
C THR A 162 -3.27 -9.34 -17.09
N SER A 163 -4.01 -10.44 -17.20
CA SER A 163 -4.46 -10.98 -18.48
C SER A 163 -5.39 -10.02 -19.25
N SER A 164 -5.89 -8.97 -18.60
CA SER A 164 -6.63 -7.88 -19.25
C SER A 164 -5.65 -6.76 -19.61
N ASN A 165 -5.95 -6.02 -20.68
CA ASN A 165 -5.09 -4.91 -21.14
C ASN A 165 -5.03 -3.69 -20.19
N ASP A 166 -5.55 -3.80 -18.97
CA ASP A 166 -5.61 -2.74 -17.98
C ASP A 166 -4.78 -3.15 -16.75
N PRO A 167 -3.52 -2.68 -16.64
CA PRO A 167 -2.67 -3.00 -15.50
C PRO A 167 -3.15 -2.27 -14.24
N LEU A 168 -3.09 -2.94 -13.08
CA LEU A 168 -3.34 -2.30 -11.81
C LEU A 168 -2.10 -1.52 -11.36
N LEU A 169 -2.23 -0.20 -11.27
CA LEU A 169 -1.16 0.67 -10.79
C LEU A 169 -1.31 0.93 -9.29
N LEU A 170 -0.27 0.61 -8.55
CA LEU A 170 -0.11 0.97 -7.15
C LEU A 170 0.85 2.18 -7.08
N GLU A 171 0.28 3.37 -7.02
CA GLU A 171 1.05 4.61 -7.03
C GLU A 171 1.68 4.90 -5.67
N ASP A 172 2.89 5.46 -5.70
CA ASP A 172 3.60 5.98 -4.52
C ASP A 172 3.75 4.96 -3.36
N VAL A 173 4.07 3.73 -3.71
CA VAL A 173 4.31 2.65 -2.74
C VAL A 173 5.62 2.92 -1.99
N PRO A 174 5.61 2.96 -0.66
CA PRO A 174 6.84 3.09 0.12
C PRO A 174 7.67 1.81 0.01
N LYS A 175 8.99 1.95 -0.17
CA LYS A 175 9.95 0.82 -0.33
C LYS A 175 9.51 -0.14 -1.44
N VAL A 176 9.22 0.41 -2.60
CA VAL A 176 8.64 -0.32 -3.75
C VAL A 176 9.41 -1.60 -4.11
N GLU A 177 10.75 -1.57 -4.06
CA GLU A 177 11.61 -2.73 -4.37
C GLU A 177 11.33 -3.91 -3.42
N MET A 178 11.19 -3.64 -2.11
CA MET A 178 10.86 -4.70 -1.15
C MET A 178 9.46 -5.26 -1.36
N VAL A 179 8.50 -4.39 -1.70
CA VAL A 179 7.12 -4.81 -1.98
C VAL A 179 7.06 -5.65 -3.25
N GLN A 180 7.81 -5.27 -4.29
CA GLN A 180 7.92 -6.05 -5.52
C GLN A 180 8.45 -7.47 -5.24
N VAL A 181 9.56 -7.59 -4.53
CA VAL A 181 10.13 -8.88 -4.17
C VAL A 181 9.16 -9.71 -3.34
N GLU A 182 8.43 -9.09 -2.42
CA GLU A 182 7.44 -9.78 -1.58
C GLU A 182 6.27 -10.31 -2.40
N ILE A 183 5.74 -9.52 -3.34
CA ILE A 183 4.67 -9.95 -4.25
C ILE A 183 5.18 -11.05 -5.19
N SER A 184 6.37 -10.89 -5.77
CA SER A 184 6.97 -11.91 -6.64
C SER A 184 7.14 -13.23 -5.90
N ASN A 185 7.60 -13.22 -4.66
CA ASN A 185 7.72 -14.42 -3.85
C ASN A 185 6.36 -15.08 -3.57
N LEU A 186 5.29 -14.29 -3.38
CA LEU A 186 3.93 -14.82 -3.22
C LEU A 186 3.45 -15.50 -4.50
N LEU A 187 3.70 -14.90 -5.67
CA LEU A 187 3.36 -15.47 -6.97
C LEU A 187 4.09 -16.81 -7.21
N PHE A 188 5.39 -16.87 -6.93
CA PHE A 188 6.15 -18.11 -7.08
C PHE A 188 5.67 -19.21 -6.14
N ASN A 189 5.33 -18.89 -4.88
CA ASN A 189 4.83 -19.87 -3.93
C ASN A 189 3.44 -20.38 -4.30
N ASP A 190 2.59 -19.53 -4.89
CA ASP A 190 1.24 -19.92 -5.37
C ASP A 190 1.36 -20.87 -6.56
N VAL A 191 2.26 -20.60 -7.50
CA VAL A 191 2.55 -21.48 -8.65
C VAL A 191 3.13 -22.81 -8.19
N GLN A 192 4.07 -22.81 -7.24
CA GLN A 192 4.65 -24.04 -6.71
C GLN A 192 3.61 -24.89 -6.00
N GLY A 193 2.75 -24.27 -5.20
CA GLY A 193 1.63 -24.95 -4.53
C GLY A 193 0.61 -25.52 -5.50
N ALA A 194 0.39 -24.88 -6.65
CA ALA A 194 -0.49 -25.40 -7.70
C ALA A 194 0.14 -26.60 -8.42
N VAL A 195 1.44 -26.56 -8.70
CA VAL A 195 2.18 -27.69 -9.32
C VAL A 195 2.21 -28.90 -8.39
N ASP A 196 2.44 -28.68 -7.08
CA ASP A 196 2.48 -29.76 -6.10
C ASP A 196 1.08 -30.35 -5.79
N ALA A 197 0.02 -29.66 -6.16
CA ALA A 197 -1.37 -30.09 -5.94
C ALA A 197 -1.98 -30.83 -7.15
N ASP A 198 -1.30 -30.85 -8.29
CA ASP A 198 -1.71 -31.60 -9.48
C ASP A 198 -1.07 -32.99 -9.46
N PRO A 199 -1.82 -34.06 -9.11
CA PRO A 199 -1.27 -35.39 -8.92
C PRO A 199 -1.33 -36.25 -10.19
N ASP A 200 -1.52 -35.64 -11.36
CA ASP A 200 -1.58 -36.37 -12.62
C ASP A 200 -0.19 -36.51 -13.26
N ASP A 201 0.56 -37.50 -12.72
CA ASP A 201 1.47 -38.36 -13.51
C ASP A 201 1.70 -39.71 -12.81
#